data_781d876200184dfdaf583908c1de9c80
#
_entry.id   781d876200184dfdaf583908c1de9c80
#
_cell.length_a   1.000
_cell.length_b   1.000
_cell.length_c   1.000
_cell.angle_alpha   90.00
_cell.angle_beta   90.00
_cell.angle_gamma   90.00
#
_symmetry.space_group_name_H-M   'P 1'
#
loop_
_entity.id
_entity.type
_entity.pdbx_description
1 polymer ?
#
loop_
_entity_poly.entity_id
_entity_poly.type
_entity_poly.pdbx_seq_one_letter_code
_entity_poly.pdbx_strand_id
1 'polypeptide(L)'
;MSPRVGVTLSGRYRLQRLIATGGMGQVWEAVDNRLGRRVAVKVLKSEFSSDPEFIERFRAEARTTAMLNHPGIASVHDYGESQMNGEGRTAYLVMELVNGEPLNSVLKRTGRLSLRHALDMLEQTGRALQIAHAAGLVHRDVKPGNILITPTGQVKITDFGIAKAVDAAPVTQTGMVMGTAQYIAPEQALGHDASPASDVYSLGVVGYEAVSGKRPFAGDGALTVAMKHLKEPPPPLPPDLPPNVRELIEITLVKNPAMRYRSGGPFADAVAAVRAGRRPPRPSQTPPPGRAAPAAIPSGTTARVAANSAGRTAASRRSRPATGGHRPPRRTFSSGQRALLWAAGVLGALAIIIAVLLVIKAPGDNSPQQAPTPTVTTTGNPPASNTGGTDASPRLNWTERGETRHSGLQSWVVPPTPHSRASLARYEIAQ
;
A
#
# COMPACT_ATOMS: atom_id res chain seq x y z
N MET A 1 -0.68 -0.08 -25.42
CA MET A 1 -2.17 -0.04 -25.31
C MET A 1 -2.60 -0.52 -23.93
N SER A 2 -3.45 0.24 -23.26
CA SER A 2 -4.03 -0.21 -21.97
C SER A 2 -4.87 -1.47 -22.18
N PRO A 3 -4.97 -2.35 -21.15
CA PRO A 3 -5.85 -3.51 -21.19
C PRO A 3 -7.29 -3.08 -21.51
N ARG A 4 -8.00 -3.89 -22.30
CA ARG A 4 -9.39 -3.63 -22.69
C ARG A 4 -10.24 -4.90 -22.60
N VAL A 5 -11.55 -4.73 -22.57
CA VAL A 5 -12.51 -5.83 -22.56
C VAL A 5 -12.24 -6.80 -23.72
N GLY A 6 -12.30 -8.09 -23.45
CA GLY A 6 -12.09 -9.18 -24.42
C GLY A 6 -10.63 -9.63 -24.58
N VAL A 7 -9.64 -8.85 -24.10
CA VAL A 7 -8.24 -9.28 -24.11
C VAL A 7 -8.06 -10.51 -23.22
N THR A 8 -7.31 -11.49 -23.71
CA THR A 8 -6.97 -12.70 -22.97
C THR A 8 -5.50 -12.70 -22.62
N LEU A 9 -5.19 -12.64 -21.31
CA LEU A 9 -3.82 -12.69 -20.81
C LEU A 9 -3.33 -14.15 -20.79
N SER A 10 -2.14 -14.38 -21.32
CA SER A 10 -1.48 -15.70 -21.40
C SER A 10 -2.39 -16.82 -21.91
N GLY A 11 -3.33 -16.51 -22.82
CA GLY A 11 -4.29 -17.47 -23.37
C GLY A 11 -5.30 -18.04 -22.36
N ARG A 12 -5.35 -17.51 -21.12
CA ARG A 12 -6.15 -18.07 -20.03
C ARG A 12 -7.14 -17.10 -19.40
N TYR A 13 -6.73 -15.87 -19.05
CA TYR A 13 -7.55 -14.94 -18.29
C TYR A 13 -8.19 -13.91 -19.21
N ARG A 14 -9.48 -14.07 -19.54
CA ARG A 14 -10.21 -13.17 -20.44
C ARG A 14 -10.82 -12.01 -19.64
N LEU A 15 -10.33 -10.79 -19.89
CA LEU A 15 -10.80 -9.57 -19.23
C LEU A 15 -12.24 -9.26 -19.63
N GLN A 16 -13.11 -9.01 -18.65
CA GLN A 16 -14.53 -8.74 -18.87
C GLN A 16 -14.95 -7.31 -18.54
N ARG A 17 -14.55 -6.82 -17.36
CA ARG A 17 -14.98 -5.53 -16.84
C ARG A 17 -13.86 -4.90 -16.00
N LEU A 18 -13.61 -3.61 -16.22
CA LEU A 18 -12.71 -2.84 -15.36
C LEU A 18 -13.39 -2.60 -14.01
N ILE A 19 -12.70 -2.99 -12.92
CA ILE A 19 -13.16 -2.77 -11.55
C ILE A 19 -12.61 -1.47 -11.00
N ALA A 20 -11.29 -1.25 -11.15
CA ALA A 20 -10.60 -0.08 -10.61
C ALA A 20 -9.36 0.28 -11.42
N THR A 21 -8.99 1.58 -11.39
CA THR A 21 -7.72 2.08 -11.90
C THR A 21 -6.95 2.70 -10.74
N GLY A 22 -5.69 2.29 -10.58
CA GLY A 22 -4.78 2.80 -9.54
C GLY A 22 -3.47 3.35 -10.12
N GLY A 23 -2.61 3.84 -9.25
CA GLY A 23 -1.30 4.38 -9.63
C GLY A 23 -0.45 3.39 -10.41
N MET A 24 -0.45 2.12 -10.00
CA MET A 24 0.42 1.06 -10.53
C MET A 24 -0.22 0.21 -11.62
N GLY A 25 -1.52 0.32 -11.86
CA GLY A 25 -2.19 -0.52 -12.83
C GLY A 25 -3.71 -0.49 -12.75
N GLN A 26 -4.31 -1.48 -13.36
CA GLN A 26 -5.76 -1.65 -13.44
C GLN A 26 -6.17 -2.99 -12.85
N VAL A 27 -7.29 -3.02 -12.14
CA VAL A 27 -7.90 -4.26 -11.64
C VAL A 27 -9.11 -4.57 -12.50
N TRP A 28 -9.13 -5.77 -13.05
CA TRP A 28 -10.15 -6.27 -13.95
C TRP A 28 -10.88 -7.46 -13.36
N GLU A 29 -12.17 -7.54 -13.58
CA GLU A 29 -12.88 -8.79 -13.52
C GLU A 29 -12.57 -9.60 -14.77
N ALA A 30 -12.21 -10.87 -14.61
CA ALA A 30 -11.86 -11.77 -15.70
C ALA A 30 -12.43 -13.17 -15.49
N VAL A 31 -12.47 -13.95 -16.56
CA VAL A 31 -12.79 -15.38 -16.51
C VAL A 31 -11.50 -16.18 -16.74
N ASP A 32 -11.21 -17.08 -15.82
CA ASP A 32 -10.22 -18.14 -16.00
C ASP A 32 -10.83 -19.21 -16.91
N ASN A 33 -10.45 -19.20 -18.19
CA ASN A 33 -11.00 -20.10 -19.21
C ASN A 33 -10.66 -21.59 -18.95
N ARG A 34 -9.66 -21.90 -18.11
CA ARG A 34 -9.29 -23.29 -17.76
C ARG A 34 -10.16 -23.84 -16.64
N LEU A 35 -10.50 -23.01 -15.65
CA LEU A 35 -11.25 -23.43 -14.47
C LEU A 35 -12.73 -23.00 -14.50
N GLY A 36 -13.14 -22.21 -15.52
CA GLY A 36 -14.52 -21.73 -15.66
C GLY A 36 -14.97 -20.79 -14.55
N ARG A 37 -14.03 -20.13 -13.81
CA ARG A 37 -14.36 -19.28 -12.68
C ARG A 37 -14.05 -17.81 -12.91
N ARG A 38 -14.76 -16.93 -12.24
CA ARG A 38 -14.47 -15.50 -12.24
C ARG A 38 -13.33 -15.21 -11.24
N VAL A 39 -12.44 -14.31 -11.65
CA VAL A 39 -11.28 -13.89 -10.87
C VAL A 39 -11.09 -12.37 -10.99
N ALA A 40 -10.37 -11.76 -10.05
CA ALA A 40 -9.84 -10.41 -10.20
C ALA A 40 -8.42 -10.50 -10.77
N VAL A 41 -8.11 -9.66 -11.75
CA VAL A 41 -6.77 -9.60 -12.36
C VAL A 41 -6.25 -8.18 -12.28
N LYS A 42 -5.18 -7.99 -11.52
CA LYS A 42 -4.44 -6.74 -11.45
C LYS A 42 -3.37 -6.74 -12.53
N VAL A 43 -3.50 -5.85 -13.50
CA VAL A 43 -2.60 -5.70 -14.63
C VAL A 43 -1.74 -4.47 -14.38
N LEU A 44 -0.42 -4.63 -14.33
CA LEU A 44 0.51 -3.54 -14.11
C LEU A 44 0.61 -2.64 -15.34
N LYS A 45 0.92 -1.37 -15.13
CA LYS A 45 1.28 -0.46 -16.21
C LYS A 45 2.62 -0.87 -16.82
N SER A 46 2.83 -0.52 -18.09
CA SER A 46 4.05 -0.84 -18.84
C SER A 46 5.32 -0.28 -18.18
N GLU A 47 5.24 0.90 -17.58
CA GLU A 47 6.35 1.54 -16.88
C GLU A 47 6.93 0.69 -15.73
N PHE A 48 6.07 -0.02 -14.98
CA PHE A 48 6.48 -0.95 -13.93
C PHE A 48 6.85 -2.34 -14.46
N SER A 49 6.22 -2.74 -15.57
CA SER A 49 6.48 -4.05 -16.19
C SER A 49 7.81 -4.08 -16.95
N SER A 50 8.40 -2.94 -17.27
CA SER A 50 9.70 -2.82 -17.93
C SER A 50 10.89 -2.77 -16.97
N ASP A 51 10.65 -2.61 -15.66
CA ASP A 51 11.69 -2.60 -14.63
C ASP A 51 11.91 -4.03 -14.08
N PRO A 52 13.06 -4.68 -14.37
CA PRO A 52 13.32 -6.05 -13.93
C PRO A 52 13.37 -6.19 -12.41
N GLU A 53 13.89 -5.18 -11.70
CA GLU A 53 13.99 -5.21 -10.23
C GLU A 53 12.61 -5.10 -9.59
N PHE A 54 11.73 -4.26 -10.16
CA PHE A 54 10.35 -4.17 -9.76
C PHE A 54 9.62 -5.51 -9.96
N ILE A 55 9.79 -6.14 -11.12
CA ILE A 55 9.14 -7.42 -11.44
C ILE A 55 9.60 -8.54 -10.49
N GLU A 56 10.89 -8.63 -10.18
CA GLU A 56 11.38 -9.63 -9.21
C GLU A 56 10.78 -9.42 -7.82
N ARG A 57 10.70 -8.18 -7.34
CA ARG A 57 10.03 -7.86 -6.07
C ARG A 57 8.55 -8.20 -6.11
N PHE A 58 7.86 -7.79 -7.17
CA PHE A 58 6.44 -8.09 -7.37
C PHE A 58 6.16 -9.59 -7.36
N ARG A 59 7.01 -10.37 -8.01
CA ARG A 59 6.93 -11.84 -8.05
C ARG A 59 7.19 -12.47 -6.68
N ALA A 60 8.18 -11.99 -5.95
CA ALA A 60 8.50 -12.47 -4.60
C ALA A 60 7.37 -12.20 -3.61
N GLU A 61 6.80 -11.01 -3.63
CA GLU A 61 5.67 -10.64 -2.77
C GLU A 61 4.39 -11.39 -3.15
N ALA A 62 4.13 -11.59 -4.45
CA ALA A 62 3.03 -12.41 -4.92
C ALA A 62 3.12 -13.85 -4.37
N ARG A 63 4.32 -14.46 -4.38
CA ARG A 63 4.56 -15.79 -3.79
C ARG A 63 4.29 -15.81 -2.29
N THR A 64 4.76 -14.81 -1.55
CA THR A 64 4.55 -14.72 -0.10
C THR A 64 3.07 -14.54 0.21
N THR A 65 2.37 -13.67 -0.51
CA THR A 65 0.93 -13.44 -0.34
C THR A 65 0.11 -14.67 -0.69
N ALA A 66 0.52 -15.43 -1.71
CA ALA A 66 -0.15 -16.67 -2.11
C ALA A 66 -0.11 -17.79 -1.03
N MET A 67 0.86 -17.72 -0.11
CA MET A 67 0.93 -18.65 1.03
C MET A 67 -0.03 -18.29 2.17
N LEU A 68 -0.62 -17.08 2.17
CA LEU A 68 -1.56 -16.66 3.19
C LEU A 68 -2.93 -17.32 2.95
N ASN A 69 -3.43 -18.01 3.97
CA ASN A 69 -4.75 -18.62 3.95
C ASN A 69 -5.57 -18.13 5.15
N HIS A 70 -6.48 -17.19 4.92
CA HIS A 70 -7.35 -16.63 5.94
C HIS A 70 -8.64 -16.07 5.29
N PRO A 71 -9.82 -16.29 5.88
CA PRO A 71 -11.09 -15.80 5.31
C PRO A 71 -11.15 -14.28 5.14
N GLY A 72 -10.39 -13.53 5.94
CA GLY A 72 -10.28 -12.07 5.86
C GLY A 72 -9.19 -11.56 4.90
N ILE A 73 -8.55 -12.43 4.10
CA ILE A 73 -7.55 -12.06 3.08
C ILE A 73 -8.04 -12.55 1.72
N ALA A 74 -7.99 -11.70 0.71
CA ALA A 74 -8.26 -12.13 -0.66
C ALA A 74 -7.11 -13.03 -1.15
N SER A 75 -7.43 -14.24 -1.56
CA SER A 75 -6.45 -15.25 -1.97
C SER A 75 -5.79 -14.85 -3.29
N VAL A 76 -4.47 -15.00 -3.38
CA VAL A 76 -3.72 -14.94 -4.64
C VAL A 76 -3.76 -16.30 -5.31
N HIS A 77 -4.16 -16.34 -6.59
CA HIS A 77 -4.36 -17.57 -7.35
C HIS A 77 -3.27 -17.85 -8.36
N ASP A 78 -2.69 -16.79 -8.94
CA ASP A 78 -1.68 -16.94 -10.01
C ASP A 78 -0.94 -15.62 -10.21
N TYR A 79 0.23 -15.71 -10.82
CA TYR A 79 1.04 -14.60 -11.31
C TYR A 79 1.47 -14.94 -12.74
N GLY A 80 1.52 -13.95 -13.61
CA GLY A 80 2.03 -14.17 -14.96
C GLY A 80 2.50 -12.90 -15.63
N GLU A 81 3.14 -13.12 -16.77
CA GLU A 81 3.55 -12.07 -17.70
C GLU A 81 2.96 -12.39 -19.06
N SER A 82 2.37 -11.40 -19.72
CA SER A 82 1.75 -11.55 -21.03
C SER A 82 2.25 -10.47 -21.97
N GLN A 83 2.52 -10.86 -23.21
CA GLN A 83 2.84 -9.90 -24.25
C GLN A 83 1.54 -9.31 -24.79
N MET A 84 1.37 -8.01 -24.67
CA MET A 84 0.19 -7.32 -25.16
C MET A 84 0.53 -6.58 -26.46
N ASN A 85 0.08 -7.14 -27.59
CA ASN A 85 0.02 -6.51 -28.93
C ASN A 85 1.14 -5.50 -29.25
N GLY A 86 2.42 -5.95 -29.21
CA GLY A 86 3.57 -5.14 -29.64
C GLY A 86 4.18 -4.18 -28.59
N GLU A 87 3.59 -4.05 -27.43
CA GLU A 87 4.09 -3.25 -26.31
C GLU A 87 4.64 -4.17 -25.22
N GLY A 88 5.88 -4.61 -25.28
CA GLY A 88 6.59 -5.26 -24.19
C GLY A 88 5.81 -6.30 -23.34
N ARG A 89 6.47 -6.86 -22.36
CA ARG A 89 5.81 -7.75 -21.38
C ARG A 89 5.04 -6.91 -20.34
N THR A 90 3.83 -7.34 -20.03
CA THR A 90 2.99 -6.78 -18.96
C THR A 90 2.79 -7.84 -17.89
N ALA A 91 3.17 -7.54 -16.67
CA ALA A 91 2.96 -8.43 -15.54
C ALA A 91 1.54 -8.26 -14.97
N TYR A 92 0.99 -9.37 -14.46
CA TYR A 92 -0.33 -9.39 -13.85
C TYR A 92 -0.39 -10.35 -12.67
N LEU A 93 -1.29 -10.06 -11.73
CA LEU A 93 -1.60 -10.88 -10.58
C LEU A 93 -3.06 -11.30 -10.64
N VAL A 94 -3.32 -12.59 -10.47
CA VAL A 94 -4.68 -13.16 -10.42
C VAL A 94 -5.04 -13.44 -8.98
N MET A 95 -6.18 -12.94 -8.55
CA MET A 95 -6.63 -13.06 -7.16
C MET A 95 -8.12 -13.38 -7.09
N GLU A 96 -8.57 -13.69 -5.91
CA GLU A 96 -9.98 -13.86 -5.59
C GLU A 96 -10.79 -12.63 -6.01
N LEU A 97 -11.86 -12.85 -6.77
CA LEU A 97 -12.85 -11.82 -7.03
C LEU A 97 -13.79 -11.76 -5.83
N VAL A 98 -13.54 -10.82 -4.96
CA VAL A 98 -14.36 -10.61 -3.75
C VAL A 98 -15.70 -10.00 -4.14
N ASN A 99 -16.80 -10.65 -3.77
CA ASN A 99 -18.13 -10.06 -3.85
C ASN A 99 -18.35 -9.13 -2.67
N GLY A 100 -17.88 -7.91 -2.77
CA GLY A 100 -17.90 -6.92 -1.68
C GLY A 100 -17.77 -5.50 -2.20
N GLU A 101 -18.07 -4.55 -1.32
CA GLU A 101 -17.93 -3.11 -1.57
C GLU A 101 -16.69 -2.58 -0.84
N PRO A 102 -15.81 -1.78 -1.48
CA PRO A 102 -14.70 -1.14 -0.79
C PRO A 102 -15.20 -0.19 0.30
N LEU A 103 -14.54 -0.20 1.46
CA LEU A 103 -14.95 0.60 2.62
C LEU A 103 -15.03 2.10 2.32
N ASN A 104 -14.18 2.64 1.43
CA ASN A 104 -14.28 4.04 1.00
C ASN A 104 -15.61 4.34 0.28
N SER A 105 -16.18 3.41 -0.48
CA SER A 105 -17.49 3.56 -1.10
C SER A 105 -18.60 3.50 -0.05
N VAL A 106 -18.47 2.59 0.93
CA VAL A 106 -19.39 2.52 2.08
C VAL A 106 -19.38 3.85 2.85
N LEU A 107 -18.20 4.36 3.22
CA LEU A 107 -18.04 5.62 3.95
C LEU A 107 -18.57 6.82 3.16
N LYS A 108 -18.32 6.86 1.85
CA LYS A 108 -18.88 7.91 0.97
C LYS A 108 -20.42 7.93 1.00
N ARG A 109 -21.05 6.76 1.05
CA ARG A 109 -22.52 6.61 1.05
C ARG A 109 -23.14 6.88 2.42
N THR A 110 -22.48 6.41 3.52
CA THR A 110 -23.04 6.46 4.88
C THR A 110 -22.53 7.64 5.72
N GLY A 111 -21.49 8.33 5.28
CA GLY A 111 -20.77 9.34 6.04
C GLY A 111 -19.87 8.75 7.13
N ARG A 112 -20.41 7.93 8.02
CA ARG A 112 -19.68 7.18 9.05
C ARG A 112 -20.33 5.82 9.30
N LEU A 113 -19.60 4.91 9.89
CA LEU A 113 -20.15 3.64 10.32
C LEU A 113 -20.79 3.78 11.72
N SER A 114 -21.80 2.93 12.00
CA SER A 114 -22.19 2.71 13.38
C SER A 114 -20.99 2.15 14.18
N LEU A 115 -20.92 2.46 15.47
CA LEU A 115 -19.83 2.03 16.32
C LEU A 115 -19.65 0.50 16.29
N ARG A 116 -20.74 -0.26 16.30
CA ARG A 116 -20.71 -1.71 16.18
C ARG A 116 -20.01 -2.18 14.90
N HIS A 117 -20.39 -1.63 13.76
CA HIS A 117 -19.81 -2.01 12.47
C HIS A 117 -18.36 -1.55 12.33
N ALA A 118 -18.02 -0.36 12.87
CA ALA A 118 -16.64 0.12 12.87
C ALA A 118 -15.71 -0.79 13.68
N LEU A 119 -16.10 -1.15 14.90
CA LEU A 119 -15.32 -2.04 15.74
C LEU A 119 -15.24 -3.46 15.17
N ASP A 120 -16.33 -3.97 14.58
CA ASP A 120 -16.31 -5.29 13.93
C ASP A 120 -15.35 -5.31 12.74
N MET A 121 -15.40 -4.30 11.88
CA MET A 121 -14.47 -4.13 10.75
C MET A 121 -13.02 -4.03 11.22
N LEU A 122 -12.74 -3.25 12.26
CA LEU A 122 -11.39 -3.10 12.82
C LEU A 122 -10.85 -4.41 13.39
N GLU A 123 -11.67 -5.16 14.12
CA GLU A 123 -11.27 -6.45 14.67
C GLU A 123 -10.95 -7.45 13.57
N GLN A 124 -11.85 -7.64 12.60
CA GLN A 124 -11.64 -8.56 11.49
C GLN A 124 -10.39 -8.19 10.67
N THR A 125 -10.19 -6.89 10.38
CA THR A 125 -9.01 -6.39 9.68
C THR A 125 -7.74 -6.66 10.48
N GLY A 126 -7.75 -6.40 11.79
CA GLY A 126 -6.62 -6.68 12.67
C GLY A 126 -6.26 -8.18 12.72
N ARG A 127 -7.26 -9.08 12.79
CA ARG A 127 -7.04 -10.53 12.72
C ARG A 127 -6.41 -10.96 11.40
N ALA A 128 -6.89 -10.43 10.27
CA ALA A 128 -6.34 -10.72 8.96
C ALA A 128 -4.88 -10.23 8.83
N LEU A 129 -4.59 -8.99 9.26
CA LEU A 129 -3.24 -8.46 9.29
C LEU A 129 -2.30 -9.29 10.17
N GLN A 130 -2.79 -9.84 11.29
CA GLN A 130 -1.97 -10.70 12.16
C GLN A 130 -1.44 -11.94 11.44
N ILE A 131 -2.24 -12.54 10.55
CA ILE A 131 -1.79 -13.70 9.75
C ILE A 131 -0.63 -13.32 8.83
N ALA A 132 -0.73 -12.17 8.16
CA ALA A 132 0.35 -11.65 7.32
C ALA A 132 1.60 -11.31 8.16
N HIS A 133 1.42 -10.62 9.29
CA HIS A 133 2.52 -10.25 10.19
C HIS A 133 3.25 -11.47 10.75
N ALA A 134 2.53 -12.55 11.09
CA ALA A 134 3.11 -13.81 11.55
C ALA A 134 3.94 -14.51 10.47
N ALA A 135 3.57 -14.31 9.19
CA ALA A 135 4.32 -14.79 8.02
C ALA A 135 5.48 -13.85 7.62
N GLY A 136 5.73 -12.77 8.38
CA GLY A 136 6.76 -11.77 8.07
C GLY A 136 6.37 -10.77 6.98
N LEU A 137 5.09 -10.75 6.57
CA LEU A 137 4.60 -9.83 5.54
C LEU A 137 3.89 -8.63 6.18
N VAL A 138 4.32 -7.42 5.81
CA VAL A 138 3.67 -6.15 6.18
C VAL A 138 2.85 -5.66 5.01
N HIS A 139 1.62 -5.20 5.25
CA HIS A 139 0.71 -4.77 4.18
C HIS A 139 1.15 -3.46 3.51
N ARG A 140 1.68 -2.50 4.28
CA ARG A 140 2.25 -1.21 3.84
C ARG A 140 1.28 -0.20 3.22
N ASP A 141 0.06 -0.61 2.87
CA ASP A 141 -0.96 0.23 2.21
C ASP A 141 -2.37 -0.03 2.76
N VAL A 142 -2.51 -0.11 4.08
CA VAL A 142 -3.82 -0.25 4.73
C VAL A 142 -4.61 1.04 4.55
N LYS A 143 -5.73 0.95 3.81
CA LYS A 143 -6.63 2.07 3.52
C LYS A 143 -8.03 1.55 3.21
N PRO A 144 -9.08 2.40 3.26
CA PRO A 144 -10.46 1.95 3.01
C PRO A 144 -10.69 1.33 1.63
N GLY A 145 -9.90 1.72 0.62
CA GLY A 145 -10.00 1.12 -0.73
C GLY A 145 -9.54 -0.34 -0.81
N ASN A 146 -8.69 -0.77 0.12
CA ASN A 146 -8.13 -2.12 0.18
C ASN A 146 -8.84 -3.01 1.23
N ILE A 147 -9.91 -2.50 1.87
CA ILE A 147 -10.76 -3.22 2.82
C ILE A 147 -12.12 -3.41 2.17
N LEU A 148 -12.45 -4.63 1.76
CA LEU A 148 -13.73 -4.96 1.14
C LEU A 148 -14.71 -5.50 2.18
N ILE A 149 -15.94 -5.02 2.15
CA ILE A 149 -17.03 -5.48 3.01
C ILE A 149 -18.01 -6.29 2.17
N THR A 150 -18.18 -7.56 2.48
CA THR A 150 -19.15 -8.43 1.80
C THR A 150 -20.59 -8.10 2.26
N PRO A 151 -21.62 -8.53 1.53
CA PRO A 151 -23.02 -8.37 1.95
C PRO A 151 -23.34 -9.01 3.31
N THR A 152 -22.54 -9.98 3.75
CA THR A 152 -22.68 -10.64 5.07
C THR A 152 -21.93 -9.92 6.18
N GLY A 153 -21.24 -8.80 5.88
CA GLY A 153 -20.42 -8.05 6.85
C GLY A 153 -19.03 -8.64 7.08
N GLN A 154 -18.63 -9.65 6.30
CA GLN A 154 -17.26 -10.16 6.36
C GLN A 154 -16.29 -9.18 5.71
N VAL A 155 -15.14 -8.97 6.37
CA VAL A 155 -14.05 -8.15 5.83
C VAL A 155 -13.09 -9.03 5.03
N LYS A 156 -12.66 -8.52 3.87
CA LYS A 156 -11.52 -9.05 3.11
C LYS A 156 -10.53 -7.96 2.76
N ILE A 157 -9.26 -8.17 3.12
CA ILE A 157 -8.16 -7.28 2.76
C ILE A 157 -7.61 -7.72 1.41
N THR A 158 -7.35 -6.73 0.54
CA THR A 158 -6.76 -6.91 -0.78
C THR A 158 -5.49 -6.07 -0.91
N ASP A 159 -4.75 -6.29 -2.00
CA ASP A 159 -3.62 -5.45 -2.40
C ASP A 159 -2.57 -5.25 -1.30
N PHE A 160 -2.11 -6.35 -0.69
CA PHE A 160 -0.87 -6.30 0.10
C PHE A 160 0.18 -5.56 -0.73
N GLY A 161 0.88 -4.64 -0.13
CA GLY A 161 1.68 -3.59 -0.79
C GLY A 161 2.81 -4.07 -1.71
N ILE A 162 2.44 -4.99 -2.62
CA ILE A 162 3.29 -5.73 -3.57
C ILE A 162 4.21 -4.80 -4.40
N ALA A 163 3.97 -3.51 -4.38
CA ALA A 163 4.73 -2.59 -5.21
C ALA A 163 5.29 -1.38 -4.45
N LYS A 164 5.01 -1.22 -3.15
CA LYS A 164 5.50 -0.06 -2.37
C LYS A 164 6.94 -0.17 -1.88
N ALA A 165 7.62 -1.28 -2.12
CA ALA A 165 9.06 -1.39 -1.85
C ALA A 165 9.91 -0.46 -2.75
N VAL A 166 9.33 0.09 -3.83
CA VAL A 166 9.99 1.04 -4.75
C VAL A 166 9.91 2.48 -4.25
N ASP A 167 8.89 2.82 -3.44
CA ASP A 167 8.66 4.20 -2.96
C ASP A 167 9.43 4.52 -1.66
N ALA A 168 10.55 3.83 -1.40
CA ALA A 168 11.41 4.10 -0.25
C ALA A 168 12.13 5.48 -0.31
N ALA A 169 11.89 6.28 -1.34
CA ALA A 169 12.33 7.66 -1.33
C ALA A 169 11.49 8.45 -0.32
N PRO A 170 12.11 9.11 0.67
CA PRO A 170 11.39 9.92 1.63
C PRO A 170 10.55 10.96 0.90
N VAL A 171 9.27 11.06 1.27
CA VAL A 171 8.30 12.04 0.75
C VAL A 171 8.87 13.46 0.74
N THR A 172 9.82 13.72 1.65
CA THR A 172 10.46 15.02 1.86
C THR A 172 11.51 15.39 0.80
N GLN A 173 12.07 14.42 0.05
CA GLN A 173 13.15 14.69 -0.91
C GLN A 173 12.68 14.92 -2.34
N THR A 174 11.63 14.26 -2.79
CA THR A 174 11.19 14.34 -4.19
C THR A 174 9.93 15.16 -4.42
N GLY A 175 9.18 15.51 -3.38
CA GLY A 175 7.89 16.20 -3.50
C GLY A 175 6.81 15.39 -4.22
N MET A 176 7.16 14.26 -4.81
CA MET A 176 6.25 13.34 -5.50
C MET A 176 5.87 12.20 -4.56
N VAL A 177 4.67 12.24 -4.01
CA VAL A 177 4.06 11.10 -3.35
C VAL A 177 3.30 10.31 -4.40
N MET A 178 3.86 9.20 -4.86
CA MET A 178 3.14 8.25 -5.68
C MET A 178 2.19 7.46 -4.80
N GLY A 179 0.95 7.93 -4.65
CA GLY A 179 -0.06 7.26 -3.84
C GLY A 179 -0.72 8.14 -2.78
N THR A 180 -1.63 7.54 -2.02
CA THR A 180 -2.46 8.24 -1.05
C THR A 180 -1.73 8.41 0.27
N ALA A 181 -1.09 9.57 0.53
CA ALA A 181 -0.47 9.89 1.81
C ALA A 181 -1.47 9.96 3.00
N GLN A 182 -2.76 9.81 2.73
CA GLN A 182 -3.86 10.03 3.69
C GLN A 182 -3.91 9.02 4.85
N TYR A 183 -3.24 7.87 4.70
CA TYR A 183 -3.20 6.79 5.71
C TYR A 183 -1.76 6.37 6.03
N ILE A 184 -0.77 7.12 5.59
CA ILE A 184 0.65 6.77 5.75
C ILE A 184 1.07 6.82 7.21
N ALA A 185 1.85 5.84 7.66
CA ALA A 185 2.45 5.90 8.98
C ALA A 185 3.62 6.90 9.02
N PRO A 186 3.89 7.56 10.16
CA PRO A 186 4.97 8.53 10.31
C PRO A 186 6.33 8.01 9.84
N GLU A 187 6.70 6.80 10.22
CA GLU A 187 7.96 6.16 9.81
C GLU A 187 8.05 5.95 8.30
N GLN A 188 6.96 5.61 7.63
CA GLN A 188 6.92 5.49 6.18
C GLN A 188 7.08 6.85 5.47
N ALA A 189 6.48 7.91 6.04
CA ALA A 189 6.64 9.26 5.53
C ALA A 189 8.08 9.78 5.63
N LEU A 190 8.87 9.25 6.59
CA LEU A 190 10.30 9.50 6.71
C LEU A 190 11.17 8.62 5.79
N GLY A 191 10.57 7.69 5.04
CA GLY A 191 11.31 6.74 4.21
C GLY A 191 11.92 5.57 5.00
N HIS A 192 11.49 5.35 6.24
CA HIS A 192 11.89 4.17 7.00
C HIS A 192 11.07 2.96 6.57
N ASP A 193 11.62 1.77 6.79
CA ASP A 193 10.91 0.53 6.51
C ASP A 193 9.61 0.42 7.30
N ALA A 194 8.56 0.02 6.60
CA ALA A 194 7.28 -0.26 7.23
C ALA A 194 7.37 -1.51 8.12
N SER A 195 6.73 -1.45 9.25
CA SER A 195 6.62 -2.53 10.23
C SER A 195 5.16 -2.95 10.43
N PRO A 196 4.87 -4.06 11.11
CA PRO A 196 3.52 -4.38 11.51
C PRO A 196 2.80 -3.28 12.31
N ALA A 197 3.55 -2.48 13.08
CA ALA A 197 3.01 -1.31 13.79
C ALA A 197 2.65 -0.15 12.84
N SER A 198 3.23 -0.09 11.64
CA SER A 198 2.83 0.86 10.59
C SER A 198 1.44 0.53 10.05
N ASP A 199 1.14 -0.76 9.81
CA ASP A 199 -0.19 -1.20 9.41
C ASP A 199 -1.24 -0.90 10.49
N VAL A 200 -0.87 -1.08 11.78
CA VAL A 200 -1.72 -0.72 12.92
C VAL A 200 -2.03 0.76 12.93
N TYR A 201 -1.04 1.63 12.68
CA TYR A 201 -1.27 3.07 12.56
C TYR A 201 -2.24 3.41 11.43
N SER A 202 -2.00 2.88 10.24
CA SER A 202 -2.87 3.08 9.08
C SER A 202 -4.30 2.59 9.34
N LEU A 203 -4.44 1.44 10.02
CA LEU A 203 -5.75 0.92 10.45
C LEU A 203 -6.39 1.81 11.52
N GLY A 204 -5.61 2.44 12.39
CA GLY A 204 -6.07 3.48 13.31
C GLY A 204 -6.64 4.71 12.61
N VAL A 205 -5.97 5.16 11.52
CA VAL A 205 -6.48 6.25 10.66
C VAL A 205 -7.80 5.87 10.00
N VAL A 206 -7.90 4.63 9.49
CA VAL A 206 -9.16 4.07 8.95
C VAL A 206 -10.24 4.05 10.03
N GLY A 207 -9.90 3.60 11.24
CA GLY A 207 -10.82 3.58 12.37
C GLY A 207 -11.31 4.97 12.77
N TYR A 208 -10.40 5.94 12.83
CA TYR A 208 -10.75 7.34 13.08
C TYR A 208 -11.78 7.85 12.05
N GLU A 209 -11.50 7.65 10.76
CA GLU A 209 -12.41 8.05 9.67
C GLU A 209 -13.75 7.31 9.76
N ALA A 210 -13.72 6.01 10.03
CA ALA A 210 -14.93 5.19 10.10
C ALA A 210 -15.90 5.63 11.19
N VAL A 211 -15.41 6.08 12.36
CA VAL A 211 -16.27 6.50 13.48
C VAL A 211 -16.60 8.00 13.48
N SER A 212 -15.72 8.85 12.90
CA SER A 212 -15.90 10.30 12.88
C SER A 212 -16.50 10.82 11.56
N GLY A 213 -16.42 10.04 10.47
CA GLY A 213 -16.80 10.47 9.12
C GLY A 213 -15.76 11.39 8.45
N LYS A 214 -14.64 11.67 9.10
CA LYS A 214 -13.59 12.55 8.59
C LYS A 214 -12.22 11.95 8.88
N ARG A 215 -11.27 12.17 7.97
CA ARG A 215 -9.87 11.80 8.21
C ARG A 215 -9.24 12.72 9.26
N PRO A 216 -8.31 12.21 10.09
CA PRO A 216 -7.64 13.03 11.10
C PRO A 216 -6.78 14.12 10.48
N PHE A 217 -6.21 13.85 9.30
CA PHE A 217 -5.34 14.80 8.61
C PHE A 217 -5.80 14.97 7.16
N ALA A 218 -5.98 16.23 6.77
CA ALA A 218 -6.35 16.63 5.41
C ALA A 218 -5.50 17.86 5.02
N GLY A 219 -5.32 18.09 3.71
CA GLY A 219 -4.56 19.22 3.18
C GLY A 219 -4.44 19.18 1.68
N ASP A 220 -4.00 20.29 1.10
CA ASP A 220 -3.82 20.49 -0.33
C ASP A 220 -2.49 19.89 -0.79
N GLY A 221 -2.51 18.59 -1.00
CA GLY A 221 -1.35 17.85 -1.47
C GLY A 221 -0.84 16.79 -0.49
N ALA A 222 -0.21 15.78 -1.09
CA ALA A 222 0.26 14.61 -0.37
C ALA A 222 1.36 14.92 0.65
N LEU A 223 2.26 15.86 0.33
CA LEU A 223 3.33 16.30 1.24
C LEU A 223 2.76 16.96 2.49
N THR A 224 1.78 17.86 2.34
CA THR A 224 1.12 18.52 3.47
C THR A 224 0.49 17.51 4.42
N VAL A 225 -0.21 16.51 3.87
CA VAL A 225 -0.84 15.45 4.66
C VAL A 225 0.21 14.59 5.35
N ALA A 226 1.27 14.19 4.65
CA ALA A 226 2.37 13.41 5.23
C ALA A 226 3.05 14.17 6.40
N MET A 227 3.28 15.48 6.25
CA MET A 227 3.85 16.31 7.32
C MET A 227 2.95 16.38 8.55
N LYS A 228 1.62 16.39 8.38
CA LYS A 228 0.68 16.31 9.50
C LYS A 228 0.73 14.96 10.20
N HIS A 229 0.81 13.85 9.44
CA HIS A 229 1.03 12.54 10.03
C HIS A 229 2.31 12.47 10.87
N LEU A 230 3.35 13.21 10.50
CA LEU A 230 4.61 13.28 11.23
C LEU A 230 4.52 14.13 12.51
N LYS A 231 3.91 15.32 12.42
CA LYS A 231 4.10 16.38 13.42
C LYS A 231 2.85 16.70 14.23
N GLU A 232 1.66 16.62 13.63
CA GLU A 232 0.45 17.07 14.29
C GLU A 232 -0.22 15.95 15.11
N PRO A 233 -0.71 16.23 16.31
CA PRO A 233 -1.61 15.30 17.00
C PRO A 233 -2.92 15.19 16.21
N PRO A 234 -3.60 14.02 16.24
CA PRO A 234 -4.92 13.90 15.65
C PRO A 234 -5.90 14.82 16.37
N PRO A 235 -6.85 15.44 15.65
CA PRO A 235 -7.92 16.20 16.30
C PRO A 235 -8.71 15.30 17.27
N PRO A 236 -9.34 15.87 18.29
CA PRO A 236 -10.20 15.10 19.20
C PRO A 236 -11.31 14.39 18.45
N LEU A 237 -11.55 13.13 18.80
CA LEU A 237 -12.69 12.38 18.30
C LEU A 237 -14.01 12.95 18.85
N PRO A 238 -15.14 12.76 18.14
CA PRO A 238 -16.45 13.22 18.57
C PRO A 238 -16.76 12.81 20.03
N PRO A 239 -17.33 13.70 20.85
CA PRO A 239 -17.59 13.42 22.27
C PRO A 239 -18.71 12.40 22.51
N ASP A 240 -19.55 12.13 21.51
CA ASP A 240 -20.59 11.11 21.51
C ASP A 240 -20.03 9.67 21.48
N LEU A 241 -18.73 9.52 21.17
CA LEU A 241 -18.08 8.21 21.21
C LEU A 241 -17.69 7.81 22.65
N PRO A 242 -17.85 6.53 23.02
CA PRO A 242 -17.40 6.02 24.32
C PRO A 242 -15.91 6.29 24.57
N PRO A 243 -15.51 6.63 25.83
CA PRO A 243 -14.11 6.94 26.15
C PRO A 243 -13.12 5.83 25.78
N ASN A 244 -13.50 4.56 25.96
CA ASN A 244 -12.67 3.40 25.63
C ASN A 244 -12.43 3.25 24.11
N VAL A 245 -13.36 3.70 23.26
CA VAL A 245 -13.21 3.73 21.80
C VAL A 245 -12.24 4.83 21.40
N ARG A 246 -12.39 6.03 21.99
CA ARG A 246 -11.47 7.15 21.74
C ARG A 246 -10.05 6.76 22.13
N GLU A 247 -9.85 6.21 23.33
CA GLU A 247 -8.55 5.74 23.82
C GLU A 247 -7.93 4.66 22.88
N LEU A 248 -8.71 3.70 22.41
CA LEU A 248 -8.23 2.68 21.45
C LEU A 248 -7.64 3.32 20.21
N ILE A 249 -8.34 4.27 19.59
CA ILE A 249 -7.89 4.94 18.36
C ILE A 249 -6.69 5.85 18.65
N GLU A 250 -6.70 6.59 19.77
CA GLU A 250 -5.59 7.43 20.17
C GLU A 250 -4.29 6.65 20.35
N ILE A 251 -4.35 5.47 20.98
CA ILE A 251 -3.19 4.58 21.14
C ILE A 251 -2.60 4.20 19.76
N THR A 252 -3.45 3.90 18.77
CA THR A 252 -2.97 3.51 17.43
C THR A 252 -2.35 4.66 16.66
N LEU A 253 -2.76 5.90 16.91
CA LEU A 253 -2.29 7.12 16.23
C LEU A 253 -1.07 7.77 16.89
N VAL A 254 -0.48 7.14 17.92
CA VAL A 254 0.79 7.60 18.52
C VAL A 254 1.89 7.58 17.45
N LYS A 255 2.70 8.64 17.40
CA LYS A 255 3.73 8.80 16.35
C LYS A 255 4.87 7.80 16.46
N ASN A 256 5.28 7.47 17.68
CA ASN A 256 6.30 6.45 17.93
C ASN A 256 5.72 5.02 17.76
N PRO A 257 6.20 4.20 16.79
CA PRO A 257 5.69 2.85 16.56
C PRO A 257 5.85 1.92 17.77
N ALA A 258 6.86 2.11 18.61
CA ALA A 258 7.10 1.31 19.81
C ALA A 258 6.00 1.49 20.89
N MET A 259 5.24 2.59 20.82
CA MET A 259 4.16 2.91 21.75
C MET A 259 2.78 2.46 21.24
N ARG A 260 2.71 1.85 20.07
CA ARG A 260 1.49 1.29 19.47
C ARG A 260 1.36 -0.20 19.75
N TYR A 261 0.22 -0.80 19.40
CA TYR A 261 0.13 -2.25 19.29
C TYR A 261 1.11 -2.74 18.23
N ARG A 262 1.93 -3.71 18.59
CA ARG A 262 3.06 -4.19 17.78
C ARG A 262 2.67 -4.92 16.49
N SER A 263 1.42 -5.40 16.40
CA SER A 263 0.88 -6.11 15.22
C SER A 263 -0.64 -6.17 15.25
N GLY A 264 -1.25 -6.74 14.20
CA GLY A 264 -2.70 -6.85 14.06
C GLY A 264 -3.39 -7.64 15.17
N GLY A 265 -2.75 -8.68 15.74
CA GLY A 265 -3.32 -9.50 16.81
C GLY A 265 -3.58 -8.74 18.10
N PRO A 266 -2.56 -8.17 18.76
CA PRO A 266 -2.73 -7.33 19.94
C PRO A 266 -3.70 -6.18 19.73
N PHE A 267 -3.74 -5.59 18.53
CA PHE A 267 -4.73 -4.58 18.18
C PHE A 267 -6.15 -5.16 18.15
N ALA A 268 -6.36 -6.30 17.49
CA ALA A 268 -7.67 -6.95 17.42
C ALA A 268 -8.17 -7.38 18.81
N ASP A 269 -7.27 -7.84 19.70
CA ASP A 269 -7.59 -8.16 21.09
C ASP A 269 -8.05 -6.91 21.87
N ALA A 270 -7.41 -5.76 21.60
CA ALA A 270 -7.82 -4.49 22.18
C ALA A 270 -9.20 -4.04 21.67
N VAL A 271 -9.48 -4.21 20.37
CA VAL A 271 -10.82 -3.95 19.80
C VAL A 271 -11.87 -4.85 20.42
N ALA A 272 -11.59 -6.15 20.58
CA ALA A 272 -12.49 -7.09 21.24
C ALA A 272 -12.79 -6.72 22.70
N ALA A 273 -11.77 -6.23 23.44
CA ALA A 273 -11.96 -5.72 24.79
C ALA A 273 -12.91 -4.51 24.82
N VAL A 274 -12.73 -3.56 23.89
CA VAL A 274 -13.58 -2.38 23.74
C VAL A 274 -15.02 -2.75 23.36
N ARG A 275 -15.20 -3.71 22.44
CA ARG A 275 -16.53 -4.26 22.09
C ARG A 275 -17.25 -4.87 23.28
N ALA A 276 -16.50 -5.47 24.20
CA ALA A 276 -17.02 -5.99 25.47
C ALA A 276 -17.18 -4.92 26.55
N GLY A 277 -17.12 -3.62 26.21
CA GLY A 277 -17.28 -2.52 27.14
C GLY A 277 -16.06 -2.26 28.05
N ARG A 278 -14.96 -2.99 27.88
CA ARG A 278 -13.75 -2.86 28.70
C ARG A 278 -12.82 -1.79 28.12
N ARG A 279 -11.91 -1.30 28.97
CA ARG A 279 -10.83 -0.41 28.52
C ARG A 279 -9.84 -1.19 27.65
N PRO A 280 -9.31 -0.57 26.56
CA PRO A 280 -8.29 -1.22 25.73
C PRO A 280 -7.04 -1.50 26.57
N PRO A 281 -6.43 -2.70 26.48
CA PRO A 281 -5.16 -2.97 27.14
C PRO A 281 -4.07 -2.06 26.57
N ARG A 282 -3.17 -1.59 27.41
CA ARG A 282 -2.02 -0.81 26.96
C ARG A 282 -1.08 -1.66 26.13
N PRO A 283 -0.46 -1.12 25.07
CA PRO A 283 0.54 -1.82 24.31
C PRO A 283 1.65 -2.33 25.22
N SER A 284 1.97 -3.61 25.10
CA SER A 284 3.06 -4.23 25.85
C SER A 284 4.40 -3.73 25.30
N GLN A 285 5.22 -3.08 26.13
CA GLN A 285 6.57 -2.66 25.77
C GLN A 285 7.60 -3.81 25.81
N THR A 286 7.14 -5.03 26.08
CA THR A 286 8.02 -6.20 26.06
C THR A 286 8.56 -6.39 24.65
N PRO A 287 9.90 -6.44 24.44
CA PRO A 287 10.47 -6.79 23.17
C PRO A 287 9.86 -8.11 22.67
N PRO A 288 9.72 -8.32 21.35
CA PRO A 288 9.32 -9.62 20.84
C PRO A 288 10.26 -10.67 21.45
N PRO A 289 9.76 -11.86 21.83
CA PRO A 289 10.65 -12.90 22.31
C PRO A 289 11.70 -13.09 21.24
N GLY A 290 12.92 -12.65 21.57
CA GLY A 290 14.08 -12.83 20.70
C GLY A 290 14.08 -14.29 20.33
N ARG A 291 14.31 -14.58 19.03
CA ARG A 291 14.57 -15.92 18.52
C ARG A 291 15.26 -16.71 19.62
N ALA A 292 14.58 -17.68 20.21
CA ALA A 292 15.04 -18.41 21.38
C ALA A 292 16.50 -18.80 21.12
N ALA A 293 17.39 -18.29 21.94
CA ALA A 293 18.76 -18.81 21.99
C ALA A 293 18.62 -20.31 22.23
N PRO A 294 19.42 -21.16 21.56
CA PRO A 294 19.39 -22.59 21.80
C PRO A 294 19.49 -22.80 23.31
N ALA A 295 18.53 -23.52 23.87
CA ALA A 295 18.47 -23.81 25.30
C ALA A 295 19.86 -24.29 25.75
N ALA A 296 20.44 -23.57 26.68
CA ALA A 296 21.65 -24.02 27.36
C ALA A 296 21.32 -25.35 27.98
N ILE A 297 22.05 -26.39 27.56
CA ILE A 297 21.97 -27.73 28.15
C ILE A 297 22.32 -27.54 29.63
N PRO A 298 21.46 -27.93 30.58
CA PRO A 298 21.77 -27.80 32.00
C PRO A 298 22.99 -28.69 32.28
N SER A 299 24.11 -28.07 32.70
CA SER A 299 25.27 -28.77 33.22
C SER A 299 24.83 -29.58 34.42
N GLY A 300 24.82 -30.87 34.25
CA GLY A 300 24.39 -31.82 35.29
C GLY A 300 25.21 -31.68 36.55
N THR A 301 24.54 -31.60 37.65
CA THR A 301 25.00 -31.67 39.02
C THR A 301 25.88 -32.92 39.19
N THR A 302 27.13 -32.74 39.49
CA THR A 302 28.03 -33.82 39.92
C THR A 302 27.60 -34.34 41.30
N ALA A 303 26.91 -35.46 41.30
CA ALA A 303 26.75 -36.27 42.52
C ALA A 303 28.03 -37.09 42.70
N ARG A 304 28.69 -36.79 43.82
CA ARG A 304 29.86 -37.46 44.33
C ARG A 304 29.44 -38.83 44.86
N VAL A 305 29.90 -39.92 44.20
CA VAL A 305 29.87 -41.28 44.84
C VAL A 305 31.31 -41.78 44.84
N ALA A 306 31.70 -42.15 46.04
CA ALA A 306 33.03 -42.67 46.43
C ALA A 306 33.25 -44.13 46.01
N ALA A 307 34.48 -44.37 45.62
CA ALA A 307 35.33 -45.57 45.79
C ALA A 307 34.77 -46.97 45.45
N ASN A 308 35.37 -47.67 44.51
CA ASN A 308 36.29 -48.74 44.86
C ASN A 308 37.06 -49.31 43.62
N SER A 309 38.35 -49.41 43.84
CA SER A 309 39.42 -50.19 43.24
C SER A 309 39.11 -51.38 42.32
N ALA A 310 39.88 -51.48 41.33
CA ALA A 310 40.79 -52.56 40.97
C ALA A 310 40.84 -52.89 39.46
N GLY A 311 41.98 -52.76 38.89
CA GLY A 311 42.57 -53.83 38.09
C GLY A 311 42.59 -53.68 36.56
N ARG A 312 43.75 -53.34 36.07
CA ARG A 312 44.47 -53.99 34.95
C ARG A 312 44.24 -53.59 33.47
N THR A 313 45.34 -53.15 32.96
CA THR A 313 46.08 -53.49 31.68
C THR A 313 45.64 -52.93 30.37
N ALA A 314 46.51 -52.07 29.90
CA ALA A 314 47.20 -51.97 28.61
C ALA A 314 46.46 -52.38 27.33
N ALA A 315 46.39 -51.43 26.41
CA ALA A 315 46.98 -51.55 25.07
C ALA A 315 46.84 -50.29 24.25
N SER A 316 47.97 -49.81 23.86
CA SER A 316 48.33 -48.98 22.75
C SER A 316 47.44 -49.09 21.49
N ARG A 317 47.08 -47.97 20.86
CA ARG A 317 47.36 -47.68 19.43
C ARG A 317 46.84 -46.35 18.92
N ARG A 318 47.85 -45.58 18.53
CA ARG A 318 47.92 -44.72 17.29
C ARG A 318 46.89 -43.65 17.01
N SER A 319 47.40 -42.46 17.16
CA SER A 319 47.05 -41.18 16.56
C SER A 319 46.78 -41.21 15.07
N ARG A 320 45.73 -40.45 14.64
CA ARG A 320 45.64 -39.93 13.31
C ARG A 320 45.14 -38.47 13.37
N PRO A 321 45.73 -37.54 12.62
CA PRO A 321 45.48 -36.10 12.77
C PRO A 321 44.21 -35.68 12.04
N ALA A 322 43.40 -34.84 12.68
CA ALA A 322 42.28 -34.16 12.09
C ALA A 322 42.76 -32.93 11.31
N THR A 323 42.42 -32.89 10.06
CA THR A 323 42.63 -31.76 9.14
C THR A 323 41.77 -30.57 9.61
N GLY A 324 42.45 -29.48 9.99
CA GLY A 324 41.83 -28.21 10.32
C GLY A 324 41.30 -27.49 9.06
N GLY A 325 40.00 -27.22 9.02
CA GLY A 325 39.41 -26.31 8.06
C GLY A 325 39.65 -24.86 8.48
N HIS A 326 40.44 -24.13 7.73
CA HIS A 326 40.66 -22.71 7.89
C HIS A 326 39.41 -21.94 7.45
N ARG A 327 38.74 -21.27 8.38
CA ARG A 327 37.82 -20.17 8.07
C ARG A 327 38.67 -18.90 7.85
N PRO A 328 38.41 -18.13 6.77
CA PRO A 328 39.13 -16.86 6.59
C PRO A 328 38.68 -15.83 7.64
N PRO A 329 39.57 -14.99 8.16
CA PRO A 329 39.23 -13.97 9.14
C PRO A 329 38.41 -12.86 8.52
N ARG A 330 37.29 -12.51 9.14
CA ARG A 330 36.55 -11.28 8.84
C ARG A 330 37.44 -10.08 9.15
N ARG A 331 37.81 -9.31 8.13
CA ARG A 331 38.53 -8.04 8.28
C ARG A 331 37.58 -7.02 8.93
N THR A 332 37.82 -6.68 10.17
CA THR A 332 37.21 -5.52 10.85
C THR A 332 38.12 -4.33 10.61
N PHE A 333 37.61 -3.28 10.00
CA PHE A 333 38.36 -2.03 9.82
C PHE A 333 38.65 -1.40 11.18
N SER A 334 39.90 -1.00 11.41
CA SER A 334 40.33 -0.30 12.63
C SER A 334 39.69 1.08 12.71
N SER A 335 39.54 1.62 13.93
CA SER A 335 38.99 2.96 14.18
C SER A 335 39.65 4.07 13.38
N GLY A 336 40.95 3.96 13.12
CA GLY A 336 41.70 4.92 12.29
C GLY A 336 41.33 4.88 10.81
N GLN A 337 41.01 3.71 10.24
CA GLN A 337 40.58 3.60 8.85
C GLN A 337 39.17 4.17 8.62
N ARG A 338 38.29 4.09 9.62
CA ARG A 338 36.95 4.73 9.56
C ARG A 338 37.08 6.26 9.62
N ALA A 339 37.94 6.82 10.42
CA ALA A 339 38.18 8.26 10.49
C ALA A 339 38.75 8.82 9.15
N LEU A 340 39.58 8.08 8.47
CA LEU A 340 40.15 8.46 7.16
C LEU A 340 39.09 8.46 6.06
N LEU A 341 38.16 7.49 6.05
CA LEU A 341 37.06 7.41 5.11
C LEU A 341 36.06 8.57 5.34
N TRP A 342 35.79 8.94 6.58
CA TRP A 342 34.95 10.09 6.91
C TRP A 342 35.58 11.41 6.48
N ALA A 343 36.89 11.59 6.68
CA ALA A 343 37.62 12.78 6.25
C ALA A 343 37.64 12.92 4.71
N ALA A 344 37.80 11.83 3.97
CA ALA A 344 37.71 11.83 2.50
C ALA A 344 36.32 12.16 2.00
N GLY A 345 35.27 11.67 2.66
CA GLY A 345 33.87 11.98 2.32
C GLY A 345 33.54 13.47 2.51
N VAL A 346 33.98 14.09 3.61
CA VAL A 346 33.78 15.51 3.88
C VAL A 346 34.54 16.40 2.88
N LEU A 347 35.75 16.05 2.52
CA LEU A 347 36.53 16.77 1.51
C LEU A 347 35.90 16.67 0.11
N GLY A 348 35.37 15.51 -0.26
CA GLY A 348 34.64 15.33 -1.50
C GLY A 348 33.36 16.17 -1.57
N ALA A 349 32.57 16.22 -0.49
CA ALA A 349 31.38 17.06 -0.41
C ALA A 349 31.72 18.55 -0.50
N LEU A 350 32.80 19.00 0.14
CA LEU A 350 33.25 20.40 0.07
C LEU A 350 33.68 20.79 -1.33
N ALA A 351 34.39 19.91 -2.06
CA ALA A 351 34.79 20.15 -3.45
C ALA A 351 33.59 20.30 -4.40
N ILE A 352 32.54 19.48 -4.20
CA ILE A 352 31.29 19.59 -4.98
C ILE A 352 30.58 20.91 -4.69
N ILE A 353 30.49 21.34 -3.44
CA ILE A 353 29.89 22.63 -3.08
C ILE A 353 30.64 23.79 -3.72
N ILE A 354 31.98 23.76 -3.70
CA ILE A 354 32.83 24.80 -4.34
C ILE A 354 32.61 24.81 -5.86
N ALA A 355 32.54 23.65 -6.51
CA ALA A 355 32.28 23.54 -7.95
C ALA A 355 30.90 24.13 -8.32
N VAL A 356 29.87 23.85 -7.54
CA VAL A 356 28.51 24.41 -7.74
C VAL A 356 28.50 25.93 -7.56
N LEU A 357 29.19 26.44 -6.55
CA LEU A 357 29.30 27.89 -6.32
C LEU A 357 30.08 28.62 -7.44
N LEU A 358 31.09 27.98 -8.02
CA LEU A 358 31.81 28.51 -9.17
C LEU A 358 30.97 28.55 -10.43
N VAL A 359 30.12 27.57 -10.67
CA VAL A 359 29.15 27.56 -11.80
C VAL A 359 28.09 28.63 -11.64
N ILE A 360 27.60 28.86 -10.43
CA ILE A 360 26.60 29.91 -10.13
C ILE A 360 27.21 31.34 -10.28
N LYS A 361 28.50 31.47 -10.05
CA LYS A 361 29.21 32.75 -10.04
C LYS A 361 29.87 33.07 -11.38
N ALA A 362 29.80 32.19 -12.39
CA ALA A 362 30.30 32.49 -13.73
C ALA A 362 29.46 33.61 -14.35
N PRO A 363 30.05 34.73 -14.78
CA PRO A 363 29.32 35.80 -15.47
C PRO A 363 28.78 35.24 -16.78
N GLY A 364 27.47 35.30 -16.97
CA GLY A 364 26.82 34.94 -18.23
C GLY A 364 27.27 35.92 -19.32
N ASP A 365 27.96 35.42 -20.32
CA ASP A 365 28.31 36.13 -21.51
C ASP A 365 27.04 36.31 -22.37
N ASN A 366 26.33 37.42 -22.14
CA ASN A 366 25.17 37.82 -22.93
C ASN A 366 25.64 38.59 -24.16
N SER A 367 26.10 37.90 -25.19
CA SER A 367 26.20 38.46 -26.53
C SER A 367 24.87 38.25 -27.27
N PRO A 368 24.22 39.29 -27.77
CA PRO A 368 22.97 39.13 -28.50
C PRO A 368 23.25 38.55 -29.89
N GLN A 369 22.82 37.36 -30.17
CA GLN A 369 22.74 36.78 -31.51
C GLN A 369 21.68 37.55 -32.32
N GLN A 370 22.17 38.30 -33.34
CA GLN A 370 21.35 38.89 -34.35
C GLN A 370 20.63 37.81 -35.16
N ALA A 371 19.32 37.91 -35.23
CA ALA A 371 18.49 37.10 -36.09
C ALA A 371 18.74 37.43 -37.57
N PRO A 372 18.77 36.44 -38.47
CA PRO A 372 18.88 36.71 -39.93
C PRO A 372 17.57 37.27 -40.46
N THR A 373 17.71 38.40 -41.17
CA THR A 373 16.65 39.10 -41.91
C THR A 373 16.15 38.24 -43.08
N PRO A 374 14.85 38.09 -43.33
CA PRO A 374 14.37 37.44 -44.54
C PRO A 374 14.43 38.37 -45.72
N THR A 375 15.10 37.95 -46.78
CA THR A 375 15.18 38.62 -48.08
C THR A 375 13.84 38.52 -48.81
N VAL A 376 13.18 39.64 -49.03
CA VAL A 376 11.98 39.75 -49.83
C VAL A 376 12.42 39.89 -51.29
N THR A 377 12.03 38.94 -52.13
CA THR A 377 12.16 39.08 -53.62
C THR A 377 10.82 39.58 -54.16
N THR A 378 10.90 40.81 -54.67
CA THR A 378 9.82 41.51 -55.37
C THR A 378 9.80 41.08 -56.83
N THR A 379 8.66 40.67 -57.35
CA THR A 379 8.40 40.71 -58.80
C THR A 379 6.92 41.02 -59.04
N GLY A 380 6.72 42.22 -59.59
CA GLY A 380 5.90 42.61 -60.75
C GLY A 380 4.39 42.64 -60.64
N ASN A 381 3.91 43.68 -60.57
CA ASN A 381 2.78 44.59 -60.84
C ASN A 381 1.81 44.19 -61.98
N PRO A 382 0.75 45.02 -62.22
CA PRO A 382 -0.65 44.97 -61.80
C PRO A 382 -1.57 44.91 -63.06
N PRO A 383 -2.85 45.40 -63.15
CA PRO A 383 -3.80 46.07 -62.26
C PRO A 383 -5.29 45.65 -62.38
N ALA A 384 -6.12 46.39 -61.65
CA ALA A 384 -7.50 46.82 -61.93
C ALA A 384 -8.66 46.03 -61.30
N SER A 385 -9.34 46.64 -60.48
CA SER A 385 -10.51 47.48 -60.47
C SER A 385 -11.78 46.83 -59.86
N ASN A 386 -12.29 47.55 -58.94
CA ASN A 386 -13.68 48.01 -58.75
C ASN A 386 -14.66 47.25 -57.87
N THR A 387 -15.15 48.07 -56.96
CA THR A 387 -16.52 48.26 -56.46
C THR A 387 -17.08 47.27 -55.47
N GLY A 388 -17.27 47.72 -54.26
CA GLY A 388 -18.51 48.26 -53.77
C GLY A 388 -19.13 47.41 -52.68
N GLY A 389 -19.44 48.03 -51.56
CA GLY A 389 -20.61 47.63 -50.76
C GLY A 389 -20.36 47.18 -49.34
N THR A 390 -20.36 48.11 -48.40
CA THR A 390 -21.21 48.20 -47.18
C THR A 390 -21.66 46.87 -46.54
N ASP A 391 -21.47 46.60 -45.32
CA ASP A 391 -22.16 47.10 -44.15
C ASP A 391 -22.09 46.07 -42.96
N ALA A 392 -22.00 46.62 -41.78
CA ALA A 392 -22.62 46.20 -40.54
C ALA A 392 -22.17 44.96 -39.76
N SER A 393 -21.51 45.27 -38.69
CA SER A 393 -21.54 44.53 -37.40
C SER A 393 -23.00 44.35 -36.91
N PRO A 394 -23.27 43.40 -36.02
CA PRO A 394 -23.46 43.86 -34.64
C PRO A 394 -22.91 42.92 -33.53
N ARG A 395 -22.52 43.58 -32.46
CA ARG A 395 -22.33 43.05 -31.11
C ARG A 395 -23.69 42.64 -30.53
N LEU A 396 -23.78 41.58 -29.78
CA LEU A 396 -24.85 41.32 -28.88
C LEU A 396 -24.37 40.99 -27.48
N ASN A 397 -24.75 41.91 -26.63
CA ASN A 397 -24.77 41.95 -25.17
C ASN A 397 -25.83 41.01 -24.65
N TRP A 398 -25.57 40.28 -23.56
CA TRP A 398 -26.59 39.61 -22.74
C TRP A 398 -26.60 40.19 -21.35
N THR A 399 -27.66 40.96 -21.11
CA THR A 399 -28.16 41.30 -19.76
C THR A 399 -29.46 40.54 -19.51
N GLU A 400 -29.54 40.02 -18.31
CA GLU A 400 -30.65 39.64 -17.43
C GLU A 400 -32.11 39.79 -17.92
N ARG A 401 -32.87 38.75 -17.56
CA ARG A 401 -34.26 38.70 -16.97
C ARG A 401 -34.76 37.26 -17.18
N GLY A 402 -35.27 36.48 -16.28
CA GLY A 402 -36.20 36.74 -15.20
C GLY A 402 -37.38 35.80 -15.35
N GLU A 403 -37.62 35.00 -14.37
CA GLU A 403 -38.93 34.42 -13.93
C GLU A 403 -39.70 33.38 -14.76
N THR A 404 -40.02 32.34 -14.00
CA THR A 404 -41.29 31.62 -13.74
C THR A 404 -41.57 30.28 -14.44
N ARG A 405 -41.71 29.27 -13.51
CA ARG A 405 -42.74 28.21 -13.41
C ARG A 405 -42.97 27.22 -14.56
N HIS A 406 -42.82 25.95 -14.33
CA HIS A 406 -43.84 24.95 -13.97
C HIS A 406 -43.29 23.51 -14.09
N SER A 407 -43.41 22.81 -12.98
CA SER A 407 -43.92 21.44 -12.79
C SER A 407 -43.80 20.43 -13.94
N GLY A 408 -43.13 19.30 -13.64
CA GLY A 408 -43.21 18.08 -14.44
C GLY A 408 -42.46 16.94 -13.82
N LEU A 409 -43.01 16.37 -12.73
CA LEU A 409 -42.68 15.04 -12.25
C LEU A 409 -42.92 14.01 -13.35
N GLN A 410 -41.93 13.30 -13.80
CA GLN A 410 -42.10 11.99 -14.41
C GLN A 410 -41.21 10.97 -13.75
N SER A 411 -41.84 10.20 -12.87
CA SER A 411 -41.38 8.95 -12.29
C SER A 411 -41.22 7.91 -13.40
N TRP A 412 -40.02 7.34 -13.51
CA TRP A 412 -39.80 6.09 -14.23
C TRP A 412 -39.84 4.93 -13.23
N VAL A 413 -41.05 4.33 -13.16
CA VAL A 413 -41.28 3.02 -12.55
C VAL A 413 -40.93 1.97 -13.59
N VAL A 414 -39.98 1.11 -13.28
CA VAL A 414 -39.68 -0.12 -14.02
C VAL A 414 -40.48 -1.24 -13.37
N PRO A 415 -41.35 -1.97 -14.11
CA PRO A 415 -42.15 -3.06 -13.55
C PRO A 415 -41.33 -4.31 -13.29
N PRO A 416 -41.74 -5.15 -12.31
CA PRO A 416 -41.08 -6.43 -12.05
C PRO A 416 -41.55 -7.49 -13.04
N THR A 417 -40.64 -8.29 -13.57
CA THR A 417 -40.92 -9.50 -14.34
C THR A 417 -41.33 -10.66 -13.41
N PRO A 418 -42.31 -11.45 -13.78
CA PRO A 418 -42.81 -12.59 -13.00
C PRO A 418 -42.12 -13.92 -13.42
N HIS A 419 -42.33 -14.92 -12.56
CA HIS A 419 -42.06 -16.37 -12.65
C HIS A 419 -40.79 -16.83 -11.96
N SER A 420 -40.81 -17.78 -11.03
CA SER A 420 -41.68 -18.95 -10.99
C SER A 420 -41.81 -19.46 -9.53
N ARG A 421 -43.08 -19.81 -9.18
CA ARG A 421 -43.42 -20.64 -8.03
C ARG A 421 -43.17 -22.11 -8.42
N ALA A 422 -42.50 -22.82 -7.52
CA ALA A 422 -42.57 -24.23 -7.16
C ALA A 422 -41.30 -24.54 -6.40
N SER A 423 -41.22 -25.11 -5.22
CA SER A 423 -41.97 -26.15 -4.58
C SER A 423 -41.54 -26.14 -3.11
N LEU A 424 -42.50 -25.93 -2.23
CA LEU A 424 -42.40 -26.31 -0.82
C LEU A 424 -42.59 -27.84 -0.77
N ALA A 425 -41.58 -28.55 -0.28
CA ALA A 425 -41.78 -29.90 0.27
C ALA A 425 -40.93 -30.02 1.55
N ARG A 426 -41.68 -30.30 2.58
CA ARG A 426 -41.32 -30.61 3.95
C ARG A 426 -40.24 -31.70 4.04
N TYR A 427 -39.31 -31.52 4.97
CA TYR A 427 -38.78 -32.64 5.76
C TYR A 427 -38.73 -32.17 7.21
N GLU A 428 -39.71 -32.69 7.95
CA GLU A 428 -39.72 -32.79 9.40
C GLU A 428 -39.23 -34.19 9.79
N ILE A 429 -38.48 -34.26 10.90
CA ILE A 429 -38.27 -35.35 11.87
C ILE A 429 -37.29 -36.47 11.46
N ALA A 430 -36.17 -36.59 12.18
CA ALA A 430 -35.92 -37.59 13.23
C ALA A 430 -34.50 -37.55 13.77
N GLN A 431 -34.43 -37.47 15.10
CA GLN A 431 -33.43 -37.83 16.13
C GLN A 431 -32.18 -36.99 16.25
#